data_e9e558533b536c46984b715efdee1f84
#
_entry.id   e9e558533b536c46984b715efdee1f84
#
_cell.length_a   1.000
_cell.length_b   1.000
_cell.length_c   1.000
_cell.angle_alpha   90.00
_cell.angle_beta   90.00
_cell.angle_gamma   90.00
#
_symmetry.space_group_name_H-M   'P 1'
#
loop_
_entity.id
_entity.type
_entity.pdbx_description
1 polymer ?
#
loop_
_entity_poly.entity_id
_entity_poly.type
_entity_poly.pdbx_seq_one_letter_code
_entity_poly.pdbx_strand_id
1 'polypeptide(L)'
;LNLAVAVVEKTDSYNFDYEAINKEMRRVKANMPSSQPIGAMPFMEADPITGYPITKVEKGKYFCTEAVLKRNAFPKQESEKVFDNMVTEKGDNSTLAVCHIDGNSMGDSIRHIMQKINGYENAVPAMRNISKEIADTFRNNFDKMVKYMDELTPQVKMADGKKLYREIIVAGDDITFVCNAKLAVPAVRYFLEHIGDEKDYSACGGIAFFNSHFPFSDAYKVAEACCVSAKTRAKEESHRGKVEENTSKGKIGNFFDFQFCTHISVAHLEAYREKHYAVNGQLFLARPYYVPLREDQAELNIRNRGFSVEKFEEWSEVFQSLPRNKAKLLRNAISKGENSRQETVTFLKSRGYTQFEKEEYAVWYDVLEMMDLYIGEGKEHEN
;
A
#
# COMPACT_ATOMS: atom_id res chain seq x y z
N LEU A 1 6.18 -18.09 19.38
CA LEU A 1 4.84 -17.48 19.43
C LEU A 1 4.81 -16.56 20.64
N ASN A 2 4.67 -15.26 20.42
CA ASN A 2 4.54 -14.28 21.50
C ASN A 2 3.05 -14.08 21.79
N LEU A 3 2.64 -14.26 23.05
CA LEU A 3 1.27 -14.07 23.49
C LEU A 3 1.22 -12.89 24.46
N ALA A 4 0.44 -11.86 24.11
CA ALA A 4 0.09 -10.77 25.01
C ALA A 4 -1.32 -11.01 25.56
N VAL A 5 -1.48 -10.93 26.88
CA VAL A 5 -2.78 -11.10 27.56
C VAL A 5 -3.02 -9.89 28.46
N ALA A 6 -4.18 -9.25 28.29
CA ALA A 6 -4.66 -8.20 29.17
C ALA A 6 -5.91 -8.68 29.92
N VAL A 7 -5.98 -8.40 31.20
CA VAL A 7 -7.13 -8.73 32.07
C VAL A 7 -7.49 -7.49 32.87
N VAL A 8 -8.77 -7.15 32.90
CA VAL A 8 -9.33 -6.05 33.72
C VAL A 8 -10.53 -6.54 34.49
N GLU A 9 -10.83 -5.90 35.61
CA GLU A 9 -12.08 -6.16 36.34
C GLU A 9 -13.27 -5.70 35.52
N LYS A 10 -14.31 -6.54 35.46
CA LYS A 10 -15.54 -6.22 34.76
C LYS A 10 -16.40 -5.28 35.60
N THR A 11 -16.84 -4.17 35.01
CA THR A 11 -17.83 -3.27 35.57
C THR A 11 -19.19 -3.43 34.88
N ASP A 12 -20.16 -2.59 35.23
CA ASP A 12 -21.47 -2.57 34.55
C ASP A 12 -21.43 -1.76 33.24
N SER A 13 -20.32 -1.10 32.94
CA SER A 13 -20.13 -0.28 31.73
C SER A 13 -19.24 -0.95 30.73
N TYR A 14 -19.80 -1.46 29.62
CA TYR A 14 -19.05 -2.04 28.52
C TYR A 14 -18.01 -1.07 27.93
N ASN A 15 -18.38 0.20 27.74
CA ASN A 15 -17.47 1.18 27.14
C ASN A 15 -16.26 1.47 28.04
N PHE A 16 -16.47 1.56 29.34
CA PHE A 16 -15.39 1.74 30.30
C PHE A 16 -14.43 0.55 30.29
N ASP A 17 -14.98 -0.67 30.35
CA ASP A 17 -14.18 -1.90 30.34
C ASP A 17 -13.45 -2.09 29.03
N TYR A 18 -14.05 -1.73 27.89
CA TYR A 18 -13.42 -1.75 26.58
C TYR A 18 -12.21 -0.80 26.49
N GLU A 19 -12.34 0.41 27.03
CA GLU A 19 -11.22 1.34 27.11
C GLU A 19 -10.12 0.87 28.07
N ALA A 20 -10.52 0.35 29.23
CA ALA A 20 -9.59 -0.19 30.21
C ALA A 20 -8.78 -1.36 29.69
N ILE A 21 -9.42 -2.33 29.01
CA ILE A 21 -8.72 -3.49 28.44
C ILE A 21 -7.79 -3.10 27.29
N ASN A 22 -8.19 -2.12 26.46
CA ASN A 22 -7.32 -1.61 25.40
C ASN A 22 -6.10 -0.85 25.94
N LYS A 23 -6.28 -0.08 27.01
CA LYS A 23 -5.18 0.59 27.70
C LYS A 23 -4.21 -0.42 28.32
N GLU A 24 -4.74 -1.44 28.99
CA GLU A 24 -3.94 -2.50 29.59
C GLU A 24 -3.20 -3.33 28.53
N MET A 25 -3.86 -3.67 27.41
CA MET A 25 -3.22 -4.37 26.31
C MET A 25 -2.06 -3.58 25.72
N ARG A 26 -2.19 -2.25 25.55
CA ARG A 26 -1.09 -1.38 25.13
C ARG A 26 0.07 -1.43 26.13
N ARG A 27 -0.23 -1.38 27.42
CA ARG A 27 0.77 -1.48 28.51
C ARG A 27 1.51 -2.82 28.46
N VAL A 28 0.76 -3.92 28.32
CA VAL A 28 1.34 -5.27 28.23
C VAL A 28 2.25 -5.37 27.00
N LYS A 29 1.78 -4.93 25.83
CA LYS A 29 2.57 -4.97 24.59
C LYS A 29 3.86 -4.13 24.66
N ALA A 30 3.79 -2.94 25.29
CA ALA A 30 4.96 -2.07 25.46
C ALA A 30 6.01 -2.67 26.42
N ASN A 31 5.58 -3.50 27.36
CA ASN A 31 6.45 -4.16 28.33
C ASN A 31 6.78 -5.62 27.98
N MET A 32 6.30 -6.10 26.83
CA MET A 32 6.71 -7.44 26.38
C MET A 32 8.22 -7.46 26.18
N PRO A 33 8.91 -8.46 26.78
CA PRO A 33 10.31 -8.65 26.47
C PRO A 33 10.44 -8.83 24.95
N SER A 34 11.31 -8.05 24.33
CA SER A 34 11.67 -8.32 22.96
C SER A 34 12.16 -9.77 22.93
N SER A 35 11.45 -10.63 22.21
CA SER A 35 11.99 -11.94 21.90
C SER A 35 13.16 -11.74 20.94
N GLN A 36 14.28 -11.24 21.49
CA GLN A 36 15.53 -11.41 20.79
C GLN A 36 15.82 -12.89 20.87
N PRO A 37 15.83 -13.60 19.75
CA PRO A 37 16.39 -14.92 19.74
C PRO A 37 17.80 -14.78 20.30
N ILE A 38 18.21 -15.75 21.07
CA ILE A 38 19.63 -15.93 21.36
C ILE A 38 20.25 -16.03 19.98
N GLY A 39 20.96 -14.99 19.55
CA GLY A 39 21.65 -14.98 18.27
C GLY A 39 22.54 -16.20 18.19
N ALA A 40 22.78 -16.68 16.98
CA ALA A 40 23.75 -17.80 16.84
C ALA A 40 25.03 -17.45 17.58
N MET A 41 25.45 -18.29 18.51
CA MET A 41 26.75 -18.13 19.16
C MET A 41 27.84 -18.18 18.08
N PRO A 42 29.05 -17.62 18.31
CA PRO A 42 30.10 -17.54 17.28
C PRO A 42 30.52 -18.87 16.64
N PHE A 43 30.19 -20.00 17.28
CA PHE A 43 30.43 -21.36 16.75
C PHE A 43 29.19 -22.01 16.09
N MET A 44 28.08 -21.29 15.95
CA MET A 44 26.87 -21.77 15.32
C MET A 44 26.66 -21.03 13.99
N GLU A 45 26.25 -21.77 12.96
CA GLU A 45 25.75 -21.15 11.75
C GLU A 45 24.37 -20.53 11.99
N ALA A 46 24.18 -19.32 11.45
CA ALA A 46 22.92 -18.57 11.53
C ALA A 46 22.19 -18.62 10.20
N ASP A 47 20.88 -18.75 10.27
CA ASP A 47 19.99 -18.53 9.14
C ASP A 47 20.15 -17.07 8.65
N PRO A 48 20.49 -16.84 7.37
CA PRO A 48 20.81 -15.50 6.85
C PRO A 48 19.62 -14.55 6.85
N ILE A 49 18.39 -15.07 6.93
CA ILE A 49 17.14 -14.27 6.93
C ILE A 49 16.73 -13.89 8.34
N THR A 50 16.77 -14.84 9.27
CA THR A 50 16.25 -14.65 10.63
C THR A 50 17.33 -14.36 11.67
N GLY A 51 18.59 -14.67 11.37
CA GLY A 51 19.68 -14.62 12.33
C GLY A 51 19.61 -15.72 13.41
N TYR A 52 18.66 -16.66 13.30
CA TYR A 52 18.50 -17.76 14.27
C TYR A 52 19.48 -18.89 13.99
N PRO A 53 19.86 -19.67 15.04
CA PRO A 53 20.70 -20.82 14.84
C PRO A 53 20.08 -21.82 13.87
N ILE A 54 20.88 -22.39 12.98
CA ILE A 54 20.47 -23.48 12.11
C ILE A 54 20.30 -24.73 12.97
N THR A 55 19.12 -25.33 12.90
CA THR A 55 18.73 -26.52 13.65
C THR A 55 18.46 -27.74 12.79
N LYS A 56 18.36 -27.55 11.48
CA LYS A 56 18.04 -28.65 10.55
C LYS A 56 18.69 -28.39 9.18
N VAL A 57 19.17 -29.49 8.61
CA VAL A 57 19.68 -29.53 7.23
C VAL A 57 18.86 -30.54 6.43
N GLU A 58 18.29 -30.09 5.32
CA GLU A 58 17.51 -30.95 4.40
C GLU A 58 17.96 -30.70 2.96
N LYS A 59 18.37 -31.76 2.27
CA LYS A 59 18.79 -31.69 0.84
C LYS A 59 19.80 -30.58 0.56
N GLY A 60 20.78 -30.38 1.47
CA GLY A 60 21.80 -29.34 1.35
C GLY A 60 21.33 -27.91 1.65
N LYS A 61 20.10 -27.73 2.12
CA LYS A 61 19.59 -26.44 2.60
C LYS A 61 19.54 -26.40 4.11
N TYR A 62 19.85 -25.26 4.65
CA TYR A 62 19.96 -24.99 6.09
C TYR A 62 18.71 -24.25 6.59
N PHE A 63 18.16 -24.68 7.71
CA PHE A 63 16.92 -24.12 8.26
C PHE A 63 17.02 -23.91 9.75
N CYS A 64 16.56 -22.76 10.24
CA CYS A 64 16.25 -22.56 11.65
C CYS A 64 14.92 -23.24 12.03
N THR A 65 14.69 -23.44 13.32
CA THR A 65 13.45 -24.09 13.82
C THR A 65 12.19 -23.38 13.35
N GLU A 66 12.21 -22.04 13.34
CA GLU A 66 11.06 -21.25 12.85
C GLU A 66 10.75 -21.52 11.38
N ALA A 67 11.78 -21.55 10.53
CA ALA A 67 11.61 -21.86 9.11
C ALA A 67 11.05 -23.26 8.90
N VAL A 68 11.50 -24.25 9.68
CA VAL A 68 10.96 -25.63 9.64
C VAL A 68 9.49 -25.66 10.03
N LEU A 69 9.10 -24.97 11.10
CA LEU A 69 7.71 -24.95 11.56
C LEU A 69 6.79 -24.25 10.55
N LYS A 70 7.22 -23.13 9.98
CA LYS A 70 6.49 -22.41 8.93
C LYS A 70 6.31 -23.27 7.68
N ARG A 71 7.35 -23.98 7.23
CA ARG A 71 7.27 -24.91 6.09
C ARG A 71 6.32 -26.08 6.35
N ASN A 72 6.33 -26.65 7.55
CA ASN A 72 5.43 -27.74 7.92
C ASN A 72 3.96 -27.30 7.97
N ALA A 73 3.72 -26.03 8.30
CA ALA A 73 2.37 -25.42 8.31
C ALA A 73 1.92 -24.97 6.92
N PHE A 74 2.81 -24.90 5.93
CA PHE A 74 2.49 -24.45 4.58
C PHE A 74 1.60 -25.50 3.87
N PRO A 75 0.53 -25.08 3.18
CA PRO A 75 -0.36 -26.02 2.48
C PRO A 75 0.40 -26.81 1.42
N LYS A 76 0.35 -28.16 1.50
CA LYS A 76 1.08 -29.05 0.58
C LYS A 76 0.65 -28.94 -0.88
N GLN A 77 -0.53 -28.38 -1.14
CA GLN A 77 -1.09 -28.18 -2.47
C GLN A 77 -0.55 -26.90 -3.14
N GLU A 78 0.11 -26.02 -2.39
CA GLU A 78 0.65 -24.78 -2.93
C GLU A 78 2.12 -24.93 -3.32
N SER A 79 2.51 -24.21 -4.37
CA SER A 79 3.90 -24.18 -4.82
C SER A 79 4.77 -23.40 -3.83
N GLU A 80 5.93 -23.95 -3.45
CA GLU A 80 6.95 -23.22 -2.68
C GLU A 80 7.48 -21.96 -3.44
N LYS A 81 7.26 -21.90 -4.75
CA LYS A 81 7.68 -20.80 -5.63
C LYS A 81 6.54 -19.84 -5.98
N VAL A 82 5.68 -19.54 -5.00
CA VAL A 82 4.48 -18.72 -5.23
C VAL A 82 4.83 -17.36 -5.85
N PHE A 83 5.84 -16.68 -5.34
CA PHE A 83 6.25 -15.37 -5.85
C PHE A 83 6.91 -15.49 -7.23
N ASP A 84 7.74 -16.48 -7.46
CA ASP A 84 8.36 -16.73 -8.78
C ASP A 84 7.30 -17.00 -9.86
N ASN A 85 6.19 -17.63 -9.49
CA ASN A 85 5.10 -17.91 -10.43
C ASN A 85 4.33 -16.65 -10.85
N MET A 86 4.35 -15.58 -10.04
CA MET A 86 3.73 -14.30 -10.37
C MET A 86 4.63 -13.38 -11.21
N VAL A 87 5.92 -13.75 -11.35
CA VAL A 87 6.88 -13.01 -12.18
C VAL A 87 6.68 -13.41 -13.64
N THR A 88 6.49 -12.42 -14.50
CA THR A 88 6.33 -12.61 -15.95
C THR A 88 7.58 -12.21 -16.74
N GLU A 89 8.48 -11.45 -16.15
CA GLU A 89 9.75 -11.03 -16.74
C GLU A 89 10.92 -11.50 -15.86
N LYS A 90 12.08 -11.74 -16.44
CA LYS A 90 13.27 -12.23 -15.71
C LYS A 90 14.27 -11.12 -15.43
N GLY A 91 15.18 -11.35 -14.49
CA GLY A 91 16.27 -10.44 -14.16
C GLY A 91 15.77 -9.22 -13.38
N ASP A 92 16.30 -8.05 -13.72
CA ASP A 92 15.96 -6.79 -13.03
C ASP A 92 14.49 -6.40 -13.16
N ASN A 93 13.78 -6.97 -14.15
CA ASN A 93 12.36 -6.74 -14.39
C ASN A 93 11.44 -7.72 -13.64
N SER A 94 11.99 -8.64 -12.83
CA SER A 94 11.20 -9.57 -12.01
C SER A 94 10.58 -8.85 -10.82
N THR A 95 9.70 -7.88 -11.11
CA THR A 95 9.10 -6.99 -10.12
C THR A 95 7.72 -7.45 -9.69
N LEU A 96 7.55 -7.54 -8.39
CA LEU A 96 6.29 -7.77 -7.70
C LEU A 96 5.89 -6.52 -6.92
N ALA A 97 4.67 -6.50 -6.45
CA ALA A 97 4.22 -5.49 -5.50
C ALA A 97 3.54 -6.16 -4.31
N VAL A 98 3.83 -5.66 -3.12
CA VAL A 98 2.99 -5.88 -1.94
C VAL A 98 2.12 -4.65 -1.74
N CYS A 99 0.82 -4.90 -1.60
CA CYS A 99 -0.19 -3.87 -1.40
C CYS A 99 -0.78 -4.05 0.01
N HIS A 100 -0.86 -2.96 0.75
CA HIS A 100 -1.49 -2.90 2.05
C HIS A 100 -2.59 -1.84 2.03
N ILE A 101 -3.82 -2.23 2.35
CA ILE A 101 -4.99 -1.34 2.37
C ILE A 101 -5.57 -1.39 3.78
N ASP A 102 -5.90 -0.23 4.34
CA ASP A 102 -6.42 -0.12 5.69
C ASP A 102 -7.49 0.97 5.76
N GLY A 103 -8.59 0.68 6.43
CA GLY A 103 -9.74 1.56 6.58
C GLY A 103 -9.42 2.86 7.32
N ASN A 104 -10.05 3.95 6.91
CA ASN A 104 -9.85 5.26 7.52
C ASN A 104 -10.75 5.42 8.75
N SER A 105 -10.14 5.74 9.91
CA SER A 105 -10.85 6.11 11.14
C SER A 105 -11.89 5.09 11.65
N MET A 106 -11.74 3.81 11.29
CA MET A 106 -12.68 2.75 11.70
C MET A 106 -12.84 2.68 13.22
N GLY A 107 -11.74 2.77 13.97
CA GLY A 107 -11.79 2.78 15.45
C GLY A 107 -12.56 3.95 16.03
N ASP A 108 -12.49 5.13 15.42
CA ASP A 108 -13.23 6.32 15.87
C ASP A 108 -14.73 6.18 15.55
N SER A 109 -15.06 5.65 14.38
CA SER A 109 -16.43 5.37 13.96
C SER A 109 -17.10 4.35 14.89
N ILE A 110 -16.41 3.25 15.18
CA ILE A 110 -16.88 2.23 16.14
C ILE A 110 -17.08 2.86 17.51
N ARG A 111 -16.12 3.63 18.01
CA ARG A 111 -16.22 4.30 19.31
C ARG A 111 -17.42 5.23 19.37
N HIS A 112 -17.66 6.02 18.33
CA HIS A 112 -18.79 6.95 18.28
C HIS A 112 -20.16 6.22 18.32
N ILE A 113 -20.27 5.10 17.62
CA ILE A 113 -21.49 4.27 17.64
C ILE A 113 -21.67 3.65 19.04
N MET A 114 -20.61 3.07 19.58
CA MET A 114 -20.66 2.35 20.86
C MET A 114 -20.92 3.27 22.05
N GLN A 115 -20.51 4.54 22.02
CA GLN A 115 -20.81 5.51 23.08
C GLN A 115 -22.31 5.75 23.30
N LYS A 116 -23.13 5.46 22.29
CA LYS A 116 -24.61 5.62 22.38
C LYS A 116 -25.32 4.39 22.92
N ILE A 117 -24.58 3.29 23.18
CA ILE A 117 -25.14 2.01 23.56
C ILE A 117 -24.82 1.74 25.05
N ASN A 118 -25.83 1.46 25.83
CA ASN A 118 -25.69 1.15 27.25
C ASN A 118 -25.96 -0.33 27.50
N GLY A 119 -25.27 -0.86 28.55
CA GLY A 119 -25.42 -2.24 29.00
C GLY A 119 -24.72 -3.26 28.12
N TYR A 120 -24.20 -4.32 28.71
CA TYR A 120 -23.48 -5.39 28.01
C TYR A 120 -24.38 -6.19 27.06
N GLU A 121 -25.64 -6.37 27.41
CA GLU A 121 -26.64 -7.09 26.62
C GLU A 121 -26.88 -6.46 25.24
N ASN A 122 -26.72 -5.13 25.14
CA ASN A 122 -26.87 -4.39 23.89
C ASN A 122 -25.50 -4.17 23.20
N ALA A 123 -24.46 -3.88 23.98
CA ALA A 123 -23.17 -3.51 23.47
C ALA A 123 -22.43 -4.67 22.78
N VAL A 124 -22.51 -5.89 23.34
CA VAL A 124 -21.84 -7.05 22.75
C VAL A 124 -22.41 -7.44 21.38
N PRO A 125 -23.75 -7.57 21.21
CA PRO A 125 -24.33 -7.82 19.91
C PRO A 125 -24.02 -6.69 18.89
N ALA A 126 -24.12 -5.42 19.32
CA ALA A 126 -23.82 -4.28 18.46
C ALA A 126 -22.37 -4.30 17.96
N MET A 127 -21.40 -4.52 18.84
CA MET A 127 -19.99 -4.64 18.46
C MET A 127 -19.75 -5.79 17.47
N ARG A 128 -20.37 -6.95 17.72
CA ARG A 128 -20.26 -8.10 16.79
C ARG A 128 -20.83 -7.78 15.42
N ASN A 129 -22.00 -7.12 15.38
CA ASN A 129 -22.64 -6.75 14.12
C ASN A 129 -21.79 -5.74 13.33
N ILE A 130 -21.26 -4.69 14.00
CA ILE A 130 -20.38 -3.71 13.36
C ILE A 130 -19.11 -4.36 12.84
N SER A 131 -18.46 -5.18 13.66
CA SER A 131 -17.23 -5.88 13.24
C SER A 131 -17.47 -6.82 12.06
N LYS A 132 -18.61 -7.52 12.04
CA LYS A 132 -19.00 -8.37 10.93
C LYS A 132 -19.29 -7.55 9.68
N GLU A 133 -20.04 -6.46 9.80
CA GLU A 133 -20.38 -5.58 8.68
C GLU A 133 -19.11 -5.03 8.02
N ILE A 134 -18.14 -4.53 8.81
CA ILE A 134 -16.87 -4.05 8.30
C ILE A 134 -16.14 -5.18 7.56
N ALA A 135 -16.00 -6.35 8.19
CA ALA A 135 -15.30 -7.48 7.61
C ALA A 135 -15.95 -7.96 6.31
N ASP A 136 -17.28 -8.06 6.28
CA ASP A 136 -18.03 -8.48 5.09
C ASP A 136 -17.89 -7.45 3.94
N THR A 137 -17.97 -6.15 4.24
CA THR A 137 -17.85 -5.08 3.24
C THR A 137 -16.45 -5.08 2.61
N PHE A 138 -15.40 -5.11 3.43
CA PHE A 138 -14.02 -5.13 2.95
C PHE A 138 -13.72 -6.43 2.17
N ARG A 139 -14.19 -7.57 2.65
CA ARG A 139 -14.03 -8.86 1.96
C ARG A 139 -14.73 -8.86 0.60
N ASN A 140 -15.99 -8.45 0.54
CA ASN A 140 -16.74 -8.39 -0.70
C ASN A 140 -16.08 -7.47 -1.74
N ASN A 141 -15.58 -6.31 -1.30
CA ASN A 141 -14.87 -5.39 -2.17
C ASN A 141 -13.53 -5.96 -2.65
N PHE A 142 -12.81 -6.67 -1.77
CA PHE A 142 -11.59 -7.39 -2.14
C PHE A 142 -11.88 -8.48 -3.20
N ASP A 143 -12.95 -9.25 -3.04
CA ASP A 143 -13.33 -10.28 -3.99
C ASP A 143 -13.73 -9.69 -5.37
N LYS A 144 -14.35 -8.50 -5.39
CA LYS A 144 -14.61 -7.74 -6.63
C LYS A 144 -13.29 -7.29 -7.28
N MET A 145 -12.36 -6.75 -6.49
CA MET A 145 -11.03 -6.34 -6.95
C MET A 145 -10.24 -7.53 -7.54
N VAL A 146 -10.33 -8.70 -6.92
CA VAL A 146 -9.68 -9.92 -7.43
C VAL A 146 -10.22 -10.28 -8.82
N LYS A 147 -11.52 -10.22 -9.04
CA LYS A 147 -12.12 -10.45 -10.37
C LYS A 147 -11.61 -9.43 -11.39
N TYR A 148 -11.54 -8.18 -11.01
CA TYR A 148 -10.97 -7.13 -11.87
C TYR A 148 -9.50 -7.41 -12.21
N MET A 149 -8.67 -7.87 -11.26
CA MET A 149 -7.29 -8.29 -11.56
C MET A 149 -7.24 -9.47 -12.54
N ASP A 150 -8.15 -10.44 -12.42
CA ASP A 150 -8.25 -11.57 -13.36
C ASP A 150 -8.58 -11.09 -14.78
N GLU A 151 -9.45 -10.07 -14.93
CA GLU A 151 -9.79 -9.43 -16.21
C GLU A 151 -8.59 -8.67 -16.83
N LEU A 152 -7.74 -8.08 -16.00
CA LEU A 152 -6.52 -7.38 -16.44
C LEU A 152 -5.36 -8.33 -16.76
N THR A 153 -5.36 -9.54 -16.21
CA THR A 153 -4.25 -10.50 -16.36
C THR A 153 -3.85 -10.76 -17.82
N PRO A 154 -4.76 -10.87 -18.82
CA PRO A 154 -4.38 -11.04 -20.22
C PRO A 154 -3.53 -9.90 -20.80
N GLN A 155 -3.60 -8.70 -20.23
CA GLN A 155 -2.78 -7.55 -20.67
C GLN A 155 -1.32 -7.66 -20.16
N VAL A 156 -1.04 -8.53 -19.18
CA VAL A 156 0.30 -8.78 -18.68
C VAL A 156 0.99 -9.78 -19.59
N LYS A 157 2.05 -9.37 -20.27
CA LYS A 157 2.83 -10.25 -21.16
C LYS A 157 3.32 -11.49 -20.41
N MET A 158 3.24 -12.65 -21.06
CA MET A 158 3.69 -13.96 -20.53
C MET A 158 2.93 -14.39 -19.24
N ALA A 159 1.72 -13.93 -19.08
CA ALA A 159 0.86 -14.30 -17.93
C ALA A 159 0.17 -15.66 -18.11
N ASP A 160 0.13 -16.23 -19.32
CA ASP A 160 -0.66 -17.38 -19.77
C ASP A 160 -0.95 -18.41 -18.67
N GLY A 161 -2.20 -18.45 -18.21
CA GLY A 161 -2.68 -19.40 -17.20
C GLY A 161 -2.11 -19.24 -15.79
N LYS A 162 -1.37 -18.17 -15.51
CA LYS A 162 -0.78 -17.91 -14.20
C LYS A 162 -1.72 -17.08 -13.34
N LYS A 163 -1.82 -17.45 -12.07
CA LYS A 163 -2.41 -16.61 -11.05
C LYS A 163 -1.38 -15.56 -10.63
N LEU A 164 -1.63 -14.29 -10.96
CA LEU A 164 -0.68 -13.20 -10.77
C LEU A 164 -0.84 -12.45 -9.44
N TYR A 165 -1.60 -12.97 -8.50
CA TYR A 165 -1.79 -12.40 -7.17
C TYR A 165 -1.89 -13.49 -6.11
N ARG A 166 -1.65 -13.09 -4.84
CA ARG A 166 -1.83 -13.91 -3.65
C ARG A 166 -2.34 -13.06 -2.50
N GLU A 167 -3.46 -13.48 -1.94
CA GLU A 167 -3.98 -12.99 -0.66
C GLU A 167 -3.01 -13.41 0.47
N ILE A 168 -2.65 -12.47 1.34
CA ILE A 168 -1.83 -12.70 2.54
C ILE A 168 -2.70 -12.52 3.78
N ILE A 169 -3.38 -11.38 3.91
CA ILE A 169 -4.28 -11.05 5.01
C ILE A 169 -5.51 -10.37 4.42
N VAL A 170 -6.70 -10.80 4.84
CA VAL A 170 -7.96 -10.07 4.68
C VAL A 170 -8.72 -10.24 5.98
N ALA A 171 -8.59 -9.26 6.87
CA ALA A 171 -9.09 -9.35 8.24
C ALA A 171 -9.67 -8.02 8.71
N GLY A 172 -10.99 -7.91 8.70
CA GLY A 172 -11.68 -6.64 8.99
C GLY A 172 -11.37 -5.62 7.89
N ASP A 173 -10.87 -4.46 8.29
CA ASP A 173 -10.45 -3.37 7.41
C ASP A 173 -8.98 -3.44 6.95
N ASP A 174 -8.23 -4.44 7.43
CA ASP A 174 -6.82 -4.68 7.08
C ASP A 174 -6.72 -5.72 5.94
N ILE A 175 -6.19 -5.28 4.81
CA ILE A 175 -5.99 -6.12 3.62
C ILE A 175 -4.53 -6.03 3.19
N THR A 176 -3.91 -7.20 3.03
CA THR A 176 -2.57 -7.31 2.47
C THR A 176 -2.54 -8.41 1.41
N PHE A 177 -2.06 -8.07 0.22
CA PHE A 177 -1.86 -9.02 -0.86
C PHE A 177 -0.58 -8.74 -1.65
N VAL A 178 -0.10 -9.74 -2.36
CA VAL A 178 1.02 -9.62 -3.29
C VAL A 178 0.52 -9.86 -4.69
N CYS A 179 1.01 -9.12 -5.66
CA CYS A 179 0.67 -9.33 -7.07
C CYS A 179 1.85 -9.01 -8.00
N ASN A 180 1.68 -9.34 -9.27
CA ASN A 180 2.56 -8.82 -10.31
C ASN A 180 2.52 -7.29 -10.27
N ALA A 181 3.66 -6.64 -10.40
CA ALA A 181 3.78 -5.19 -10.25
C ALA A 181 2.81 -4.40 -11.16
N LYS A 182 2.50 -4.93 -12.34
CA LYS A 182 1.61 -4.26 -13.31
C LYS A 182 0.15 -4.21 -12.86
N LEU A 183 -0.27 -5.10 -11.97
CA LEU A 183 -1.63 -5.14 -11.44
C LEU A 183 -1.83 -4.29 -10.17
N ALA A 184 -0.74 -3.83 -9.53
CA ALA A 184 -0.81 -3.23 -8.20
C ALA A 184 -1.61 -1.92 -8.14
N VAL A 185 -1.25 -0.94 -8.98
CA VAL A 185 -1.96 0.36 -9.01
C VAL A 185 -3.41 0.21 -9.45
N PRO A 186 -3.73 -0.50 -10.56
CA PRO A 186 -5.11 -0.74 -10.95
C PRO A 186 -5.94 -1.43 -9.86
N ALA A 187 -5.39 -2.44 -9.19
CA ALA A 187 -6.09 -3.16 -8.12
C ALA A 187 -6.40 -2.27 -6.91
N VAL A 188 -5.38 -1.55 -6.40
CA VAL A 188 -5.57 -0.65 -5.25
C VAL A 188 -6.54 0.49 -5.61
N ARG A 189 -6.42 1.07 -6.80
CA ARG A 189 -7.35 2.06 -7.31
C ARG A 189 -8.78 1.52 -7.31
N TYR A 190 -9.02 0.39 -7.96
CA TYR A 190 -10.34 -0.24 -8.03
C TYR A 190 -10.93 -0.44 -6.63
N PHE A 191 -10.14 -0.97 -5.68
CA PHE A 191 -10.61 -1.16 -4.31
C PHE A 191 -11.05 0.15 -3.66
N LEU A 192 -10.23 1.20 -3.79
CA LEU A 192 -10.48 2.50 -3.17
C LEU A 192 -11.67 3.24 -3.81
N GLU A 193 -11.91 3.07 -5.09
CA GLU A 193 -13.07 3.64 -5.79
C GLU A 193 -14.39 3.02 -5.32
N HIS A 194 -14.40 1.72 -4.99
CA HIS A 194 -15.63 0.97 -4.73
C HIS A 194 -15.91 0.71 -3.24
N ILE A 195 -14.96 1.00 -2.33
CA ILE A 195 -15.16 0.72 -0.90
C ILE A 195 -16.31 1.52 -0.28
N GLY A 196 -16.61 2.69 -0.83
CA GLY A 196 -17.70 3.56 -0.42
C GLY A 196 -19.05 3.29 -1.07
N ASP A 197 -19.16 2.28 -1.96
CA ASP A 197 -20.37 2.07 -2.79
C ASP A 197 -21.61 1.70 -2.00
N GLU A 198 -21.48 0.84 -1.02
CA GLU A 198 -22.59 0.36 -0.20
C GLU A 198 -22.68 1.08 1.15
N LYS A 199 -21.57 1.57 1.65
CA LYS A 199 -21.42 2.23 2.95
C LYS A 199 -20.47 3.42 2.80
N ASP A 200 -20.63 4.43 3.63
CA ASP A 200 -19.76 5.62 3.65
C ASP A 200 -18.39 5.31 4.29
N TYR A 201 -17.74 4.24 3.80
CA TYR A 201 -16.38 3.87 4.21
C TYR A 201 -15.36 4.50 3.27
N SER A 202 -14.20 4.79 3.84
CA SER A 202 -13.01 5.21 3.09
C SER A 202 -11.81 4.40 3.56
N ALA A 203 -10.82 4.27 2.68
CA ALA A 203 -9.59 3.54 2.97
C ALA A 203 -8.38 4.22 2.32
N CYS A 204 -7.20 3.87 2.79
CA CYS A 204 -5.95 4.25 2.15
C CYS A 204 -5.14 3.01 1.79
N GLY A 205 -4.35 3.13 0.71
CA GLY A 205 -3.50 2.07 0.23
C GLY A 205 -2.02 2.45 0.21
N GLY A 206 -1.15 1.49 0.48
CA GLY A 206 0.28 1.59 0.30
C GLY A 206 0.79 0.47 -0.59
N ILE A 207 1.65 0.80 -1.54
CA ILE A 207 2.21 -0.16 -2.51
C ILE A 207 3.73 -0.13 -2.43
N ALA A 208 4.36 -1.28 -2.22
CA ALA A 208 5.80 -1.40 -2.34
C ALA A 208 6.16 -2.30 -3.52
N PHE A 209 6.89 -1.73 -4.48
CA PHE A 209 7.42 -2.47 -5.62
C PHE A 209 8.78 -3.04 -5.27
N PHE A 210 8.96 -4.35 -5.44
CA PHE A 210 10.17 -5.06 -5.05
C PHE A 210 10.54 -6.17 -6.04
N ASN A 211 11.83 -6.48 -6.12
CA ASN A 211 12.29 -7.64 -6.87
C ASN A 211 11.86 -8.93 -6.16
N SER A 212 11.47 -9.97 -6.88
CA SER A 212 10.98 -11.25 -6.33
C SER A 212 11.93 -11.90 -5.30
N HIS A 213 13.22 -11.55 -5.32
CA HIS A 213 14.22 -12.02 -4.36
C HIS A 213 14.46 -11.08 -3.17
N PHE A 214 13.78 -9.93 -3.13
CA PHE A 214 13.87 -9.01 -2.01
C PHE A 214 13.10 -9.57 -0.80
N PRO A 215 13.57 -9.36 0.46
CA PRO A 215 12.86 -9.85 1.63
C PRO A 215 11.45 -9.31 1.74
N PHE A 216 10.47 -10.21 1.75
CA PHE A 216 9.05 -9.84 1.82
C PHE A 216 8.71 -8.99 3.05
N SER A 217 9.30 -9.32 4.22
CA SER A 217 9.07 -8.57 5.45
C SER A 217 9.45 -7.10 5.34
N ASP A 218 10.48 -6.78 4.57
CA ASP A 218 10.93 -5.41 4.39
C ASP A 218 10.10 -4.68 3.33
N ALA A 219 9.71 -5.39 2.26
CA ALA A 219 8.74 -4.85 1.30
C ALA A 219 7.38 -4.53 1.96
N TYR A 220 6.90 -5.41 2.85
CA TYR A 220 5.66 -5.17 3.62
C TYR A 220 5.75 -3.91 4.49
N LYS A 221 6.86 -3.71 5.22
CA LYS A 221 7.07 -2.49 6.03
C LYS A 221 7.03 -1.21 5.18
N VAL A 222 7.54 -1.29 3.95
CA VAL A 222 7.49 -0.16 3.01
C VAL A 222 6.06 0.11 2.56
N ALA A 223 5.28 -0.93 2.24
CA ALA A 223 3.87 -0.77 1.89
C ALA A 223 3.05 -0.20 3.05
N GLU A 224 3.29 -0.69 4.28
CA GLU A 224 2.68 -0.14 5.49
C GLU A 224 3.04 1.35 5.68
N ALA A 225 4.32 1.73 5.51
CA ALA A 225 4.75 3.12 5.59
C ALA A 225 4.11 4.01 4.51
N CYS A 226 3.93 3.50 3.29
CA CYS A 226 3.19 4.20 2.24
C CYS A 226 1.71 4.36 2.60
N CYS A 227 1.06 3.34 3.18
CA CYS A 227 -0.32 3.45 3.66
C CYS A 227 -0.45 4.50 4.77
N VAL A 228 0.50 4.57 5.70
CA VAL A 228 0.56 5.61 6.75
C VAL A 228 0.72 6.99 6.13
N SER A 229 1.58 7.15 5.12
CA SER A 229 1.74 8.40 4.37
C SER A 229 0.44 8.84 3.71
N ALA A 230 -0.26 7.91 3.03
CA ALA A 230 -1.56 8.15 2.43
C ALA A 230 -2.62 8.56 3.46
N LYS A 231 -2.68 7.89 4.62
CA LYS A 231 -3.58 8.25 5.73
C LYS A 231 -3.28 9.62 6.34
N THR A 232 -2.01 9.98 6.43
CA THR A 232 -1.59 11.30 6.92
C THR A 232 -2.12 12.38 5.99
N ARG A 233 -1.92 12.21 4.68
CA ARG A 233 -2.47 13.12 3.65
C ARG A 233 -3.99 13.22 3.71
N ALA A 234 -4.70 12.09 3.83
CA ALA A 234 -6.15 12.06 3.93
C ALA A 234 -6.68 12.84 5.14
N LYS A 235 -6.01 12.75 6.29
CA LYS A 235 -6.34 13.50 7.49
C LYS A 235 -6.06 14.99 7.37
N GLU A 236 -4.95 15.37 6.75
CA GLU A 236 -4.60 16.78 6.48
C GLU A 236 -5.63 17.42 5.57
N GLU A 237 -6.01 16.77 4.48
CA GLU A 237 -7.03 17.28 3.56
C GLU A 237 -8.42 17.36 4.20
N SER A 238 -8.78 16.38 5.04
CA SER A 238 -10.01 16.44 5.85
C SER A 238 -9.98 17.62 6.84
N HIS A 239 -8.83 17.91 7.46
CA HIS A 239 -8.69 19.03 8.38
C HIS A 239 -8.80 20.37 7.63
N ARG A 240 -8.17 20.52 6.47
CA ARG A 240 -8.30 21.71 5.62
C ARG A 240 -9.76 21.96 5.23
N GLY A 241 -10.49 20.90 4.81
CA GLY A 241 -11.91 21.01 4.52
C GLY A 241 -12.74 21.53 5.69
N LYS A 242 -12.50 21.05 6.91
CA LYS A 242 -13.19 21.56 8.11
C LYS A 242 -12.99 23.05 8.33
N VAL A 243 -11.77 23.54 8.12
CA VAL A 243 -11.42 24.96 8.32
C VAL A 243 -12.05 25.83 7.25
N GLU A 244 -11.98 25.41 5.97
CA GLU A 244 -12.49 26.17 4.84
C GLU A 244 -14.02 26.22 4.78
N GLU A 245 -14.70 25.10 5.12
CA GLU A 245 -16.15 24.97 5.05
C GLU A 245 -16.86 25.30 6.38
N ASN A 246 -16.09 25.59 7.43
CA ASN A 246 -16.60 25.84 8.79
C ASN A 246 -17.56 24.73 9.28
N THR A 247 -17.23 23.45 8.93
CA THR A 247 -18.04 22.28 9.26
C THR A 247 -17.42 21.47 10.40
N SER A 248 -18.24 20.79 11.19
CA SER A 248 -17.77 19.96 12.31
C SER A 248 -17.22 18.61 11.88
N LYS A 249 -17.45 18.18 10.64
CA LYS A 249 -17.01 16.90 10.09
C LYS A 249 -16.47 17.09 8.67
N GLY A 250 -15.13 17.05 8.51
CA GLY A 250 -14.53 16.91 7.20
C GLY A 250 -14.64 15.46 6.72
N LYS A 251 -15.00 15.25 5.46
CA LYS A 251 -14.95 13.92 4.84
C LYS A 251 -13.50 13.50 4.63
N ILE A 252 -13.19 12.24 4.88
CA ILE A 252 -11.85 11.67 4.65
C ILE A 252 -11.87 11.00 3.29
N GLY A 253 -11.00 11.46 2.39
CA GLY A 253 -10.86 10.90 1.05
C GLY A 253 -10.04 9.61 1.02
N ASN A 254 -10.08 8.93 -0.11
CA ASN A 254 -9.26 7.76 -0.39
C ASN A 254 -7.94 8.19 -1.03
N PHE A 255 -6.83 7.69 -0.51
CA PHE A 255 -5.51 7.98 -1.03
C PHE A 255 -4.69 6.70 -1.14
N PHE A 256 -3.78 6.63 -2.10
CA PHE A 256 -2.73 5.63 -2.10
C PHE A 256 -1.36 6.25 -2.35
N ASP A 257 -0.36 5.59 -1.79
CA ASP A 257 1.04 5.96 -1.95
C ASP A 257 1.85 4.75 -2.39
N PHE A 258 2.99 4.97 -3.02
CA PHE A 258 3.84 3.89 -3.47
C PHE A 258 5.33 4.19 -3.33
N GLN A 259 6.15 3.13 -3.22
CA GLN A 259 7.59 3.23 -3.17
C GLN A 259 8.27 2.02 -3.82
N PHE A 260 9.39 2.27 -4.49
CA PHE A 260 10.27 1.22 -4.99
C PHE A 260 11.28 0.80 -3.93
N CYS A 261 11.38 -0.51 -3.68
CA CYS A 261 12.37 -1.12 -2.80
C CYS A 261 13.63 -1.43 -3.62
N THR A 262 14.44 -0.42 -3.91
CA THR A 262 15.65 -0.60 -4.72
C THR A 262 16.87 -1.00 -3.90
N HIS A 263 16.99 -0.50 -2.68
CA HIS A 263 18.08 -0.80 -1.76
C HIS A 263 17.63 -0.64 -0.31
N ILE A 264 17.57 -1.72 0.46
CA ILE A 264 17.61 -1.77 1.93
C ILE A 264 16.55 -0.94 2.69
N SER A 265 15.98 -1.58 3.71
CA SER A 265 15.31 -1.02 4.89
C SER A 265 14.91 0.46 4.80
N VAL A 266 13.73 0.73 4.26
CA VAL A 266 13.10 2.05 4.38
C VAL A 266 12.54 2.13 5.82
N ALA A 267 13.43 2.30 6.79
CA ALA A 267 13.03 2.42 8.21
C ALA A 267 12.19 3.69 8.44
N HIS A 268 12.41 4.73 7.63
CA HIS A 268 11.70 6.01 7.69
C HIS A 268 11.48 6.51 6.26
N LEU A 269 10.27 6.36 5.76
CA LEU A 269 9.91 6.70 4.38
C LEU A 269 10.18 8.17 4.04
N GLU A 270 9.82 9.09 4.92
CA GLU A 270 10.04 10.53 4.74
C GLU A 270 11.53 10.87 4.60
N ALA A 271 12.35 10.45 5.56
CA ALA A 271 13.79 10.68 5.51
C ALA A 271 14.45 10.03 4.28
N TYR A 272 13.96 8.87 3.85
CA TYR A 272 14.41 8.24 2.62
C TYR A 272 14.07 9.10 1.41
N ARG A 273 12.85 9.62 1.33
CA ARG A 273 12.40 10.48 0.22
C ARG A 273 13.13 11.81 0.19
N GLU A 274 13.31 12.46 1.32
CA GLU A 274 14.13 13.69 1.45
C GLU A 274 15.56 13.48 0.92
N LYS A 275 16.14 12.33 1.18
CA LYS A 275 17.51 12.02 0.74
C LYS A 275 17.61 11.68 -0.75
N HIS A 276 16.63 10.98 -1.31
CA HIS A 276 16.73 10.38 -2.65
C HIS A 276 15.83 11.02 -3.71
N TYR A 277 14.80 11.77 -3.28
CA TYR A 277 13.79 12.36 -4.15
C TYR A 277 13.61 13.88 -3.91
N ALA A 278 14.63 14.52 -3.34
CA ALA A 278 14.64 15.97 -3.16
C ALA A 278 15.87 16.58 -3.85
N VAL A 279 15.67 17.80 -4.37
CA VAL A 279 16.74 18.66 -4.88
C VAL A 279 16.55 20.03 -4.25
N ASN A 280 17.63 20.58 -3.66
CA ASN A 280 17.59 21.87 -2.94
C ASN A 280 16.49 21.92 -1.85
N GLY A 281 16.24 20.81 -1.18
CA GLY A 281 15.23 20.70 -0.12
C GLY A 281 13.79 20.60 -0.63
N GLN A 282 13.55 20.51 -1.94
CA GLN A 282 12.22 20.33 -2.53
C GLN A 282 12.06 18.91 -3.07
N LEU A 283 11.02 18.23 -2.61
CA LEU A 283 10.63 16.92 -3.14
C LEU A 283 10.09 17.07 -4.57
N PHE A 284 10.50 16.14 -5.43
CA PHE A 284 9.99 16.04 -6.80
C PHE A 284 9.03 14.83 -6.97
N LEU A 285 8.27 14.50 -5.91
CA LEU A 285 7.22 13.48 -5.88
C LEU A 285 5.86 14.15 -5.69
N ALA A 286 4.83 13.63 -6.37
CA ALA A 286 3.44 14.07 -6.21
C ALA A 286 2.64 13.18 -5.26
N ARG A 287 3.01 11.91 -5.15
CA ARG A 287 2.36 10.92 -4.25
C ARG A 287 2.40 11.35 -2.78
N PRO A 288 1.33 11.08 -1.97
CA PRO A 288 0.19 10.19 -2.22
C PRO A 288 -0.84 10.74 -3.20
N TYR A 289 -1.44 9.85 -4.00
CA TYR A 289 -2.46 10.17 -4.98
C TYR A 289 -3.87 10.01 -4.41
N TYR A 290 -4.71 10.99 -4.68
CA TYR A 290 -6.13 10.98 -4.38
C TYR A 290 -6.88 10.10 -5.37
N VAL A 291 -7.76 9.24 -4.88
CA VAL A 291 -8.69 8.48 -5.69
C VAL A 291 -10.04 9.20 -5.64
N PRO A 292 -10.55 9.73 -6.76
CA PRO A 292 -11.79 10.45 -6.78
C PRO A 292 -12.95 9.61 -6.24
N LEU A 293 -13.76 10.25 -5.42
CA LEU A 293 -14.97 9.69 -4.89
C LEU A 293 -16.15 10.13 -5.77
N ARG A 294 -17.30 9.54 -5.53
CA ARG A 294 -18.52 9.84 -6.27
C ARG A 294 -18.85 11.34 -6.29
N GLU A 295 -19.78 11.74 -7.17
CA GLU A 295 -20.20 13.13 -7.40
C GLU A 295 -20.64 13.88 -6.14
N ASP A 296 -21.15 13.16 -5.12
CA ASP A 296 -21.53 13.75 -3.81
C ASP A 296 -20.35 14.32 -3.00
N GLN A 297 -19.10 14.10 -3.45
CA GLN A 297 -17.87 14.62 -2.84
C GLN A 297 -17.09 15.55 -3.77
N ALA A 298 -17.80 16.27 -4.61
CA ALA A 298 -17.23 17.18 -5.63
C ALA A 298 -16.15 18.13 -5.09
N GLU A 299 -16.31 18.64 -3.87
CA GLU A 299 -15.33 19.55 -3.25
C GLU A 299 -13.97 18.89 -3.00
N LEU A 300 -13.96 17.65 -2.48
CA LEU A 300 -12.72 16.87 -2.33
C LEU A 300 -12.07 16.60 -3.70
N ASN A 301 -12.88 16.28 -4.71
CA ASN A 301 -12.40 16.03 -6.06
C ASN A 301 -11.75 17.29 -6.66
N ILE A 302 -12.35 18.46 -6.49
CA ILE A 302 -11.80 19.73 -6.99
C ILE A 302 -10.48 20.05 -6.27
N ARG A 303 -10.45 19.97 -4.94
CA ARG A 303 -9.28 20.30 -4.12
C ARG A 303 -8.07 19.43 -4.44
N ASN A 304 -8.28 18.14 -4.68
CA ASN A 304 -7.21 17.16 -4.91
C ASN A 304 -6.94 16.88 -6.40
N ARG A 305 -7.57 17.59 -7.32
CA ARG A 305 -7.47 17.34 -8.77
C ARG A 305 -6.02 17.29 -9.29
N GLY A 306 -5.13 18.11 -8.73
CA GLY A 306 -3.73 18.17 -9.14
C GLY A 306 -2.89 16.93 -8.74
N PHE A 307 -3.39 16.15 -7.79
CA PHE A 307 -2.74 14.96 -7.24
C PHE A 307 -3.68 13.74 -7.29
N SER A 308 -4.63 13.75 -8.22
CA SER A 308 -5.55 12.64 -8.39
C SER A 308 -4.95 11.54 -9.26
N VAL A 309 -5.45 10.32 -9.11
CA VAL A 309 -5.08 9.19 -9.97
C VAL A 309 -5.41 9.47 -11.44
N GLU A 310 -6.49 10.19 -11.74
CA GLU A 310 -6.84 10.63 -13.10
C GLU A 310 -5.73 11.49 -13.72
N LYS A 311 -5.11 12.38 -12.91
CA LYS A 311 -3.99 13.19 -13.35
C LYS A 311 -2.74 12.35 -13.63
N PHE A 312 -2.51 11.34 -12.82
CA PHE A 312 -1.46 10.35 -13.05
C PHE A 312 -1.69 9.59 -14.38
N GLU A 313 -2.92 9.21 -14.66
CA GLU A 313 -3.31 8.51 -15.91
C GLU A 313 -3.17 9.38 -17.14
N GLU A 314 -3.67 10.62 -17.07
CA GLU A 314 -3.50 11.61 -18.14
C GLU A 314 -2.03 11.71 -18.58
N TRP A 315 -1.11 11.83 -17.63
CA TRP A 315 0.32 11.86 -17.94
C TRP A 315 0.90 10.51 -18.35
N SER A 316 0.34 9.40 -17.86
CA SER A 316 0.76 8.06 -18.30
C SER A 316 0.47 7.85 -19.79
N GLU A 317 -0.70 8.26 -20.28
CA GLU A 317 -1.03 8.23 -21.71
C GLU A 317 -0.06 9.10 -22.55
N VAL A 318 0.22 10.32 -22.07
CA VAL A 318 1.17 11.22 -22.72
C VAL A 318 2.56 10.59 -22.83
N PHE A 319 3.08 10.01 -21.74
CA PHE A 319 4.43 9.44 -21.73
C PHE A 319 4.53 8.10 -22.47
N GLN A 320 3.44 7.34 -22.60
CA GLN A 320 3.43 6.14 -23.46
C GLN A 320 3.67 6.47 -24.93
N SER A 321 3.25 7.65 -25.39
CA SER A 321 3.52 8.14 -26.75
C SER A 321 4.94 8.68 -26.94
N LEU A 322 5.68 8.91 -25.86
CA LEU A 322 7.03 9.48 -25.91
C LEU A 322 8.09 8.36 -26.08
N PRO A 323 9.07 8.52 -26.97
CA PRO A 323 10.18 7.57 -27.08
C PRO A 323 10.87 7.35 -25.72
N ARG A 324 11.13 6.09 -25.36
CA ARG A 324 11.71 5.71 -24.04
C ARG A 324 12.99 6.46 -23.68
N ASN A 325 13.83 6.76 -24.63
CA ASN A 325 15.06 7.53 -24.39
C ASN A 325 14.74 8.97 -23.96
N LYS A 326 13.67 9.56 -24.48
CA LYS A 326 13.20 10.91 -24.09
C LYS A 326 12.55 10.91 -22.72
N ALA A 327 11.74 9.90 -22.43
CA ALA A 327 11.17 9.68 -21.12
C ALA A 327 12.26 9.54 -20.03
N LYS A 328 13.27 8.69 -20.27
CA LYS A 328 14.43 8.55 -19.35
C LYS A 328 15.23 9.83 -19.22
N LEU A 329 15.42 10.59 -20.31
CA LEU A 329 16.10 11.88 -20.28
C LEU A 329 15.35 12.87 -19.36
N LEU A 330 14.03 12.98 -19.53
CA LEU A 330 13.20 13.87 -18.71
C LEU A 330 13.20 13.47 -17.22
N ARG A 331 13.05 12.16 -16.92
CA ARG A 331 13.12 11.67 -15.53
C ARG A 331 14.46 12.04 -14.88
N ASN A 332 15.56 11.81 -15.56
CA ASN A 332 16.90 12.16 -15.06
C ASN A 332 17.09 13.67 -14.91
N ALA A 333 16.47 14.48 -15.76
CA ALA A 333 16.56 15.93 -15.67
C ALA A 333 15.79 16.46 -14.45
N ILE A 334 14.61 15.91 -14.15
CA ILE A 334 13.82 16.27 -12.98
C ILE A 334 14.62 16.01 -11.69
N SER A 335 15.28 14.85 -11.59
CA SER A 335 16.09 14.49 -10.43
C SER A 335 17.37 15.33 -10.25
N LYS A 336 17.77 16.10 -11.25
CA LYS A 336 18.92 17.03 -11.19
C LYS A 336 18.54 18.48 -10.84
N GLY A 337 17.25 18.78 -10.82
CA GLY A 337 16.73 20.07 -10.44
C GLY A 337 16.22 20.95 -11.59
N GLU A 338 15.84 22.17 -11.25
CA GLU A 338 15.07 23.05 -12.11
C GLU A 338 15.76 23.38 -13.43
N ASN A 339 17.02 23.79 -13.42
CA ASN A 339 17.74 24.18 -14.62
C ASN A 339 17.80 23.04 -15.64
N SER A 340 18.18 21.84 -15.19
CA SER A 340 18.27 20.65 -16.06
C SER A 340 16.90 20.25 -16.61
N ARG A 341 15.84 20.41 -15.81
CA ARG A 341 14.45 20.18 -16.22
C ARG A 341 14.04 21.14 -17.33
N GLN A 342 14.23 22.47 -17.13
CA GLN A 342 13.86 23.50 -18.09
C GLN A 342 14.61 23.35 -19.42
N GLU A 343 15.91 23.08 -19.39
CA GLU A 343 16.71 22.81 -20.59
C GLU A 343 16.17 21.59 -21.33
N THR A 344 15.85 20.51 -20.62
CA THR A 344 15.32 19.28 -21.23
C THR A 344 13.94 19.51 -21.83
N VAL A 345 13.04 20.21 -21.16
CA VAL A 345 11.71 20.56 -21.68
C VAL A 345 11.84 21.44 -22.92
N THR A 346 12.72 22.42 -22.93
CA THR A 346 13.00 23.26 -24.08
C THR A 346 13.54 22.43 -25.26
N PHE A 347 14.46 21.51 -25.00
CA PHE A 347 14.94 20.56 -26.00
C PHE A 347 13.81 19.68 -26.56
N LEU A 348 12.93 19.14 -25.72
CA LEU A 348 11.79 18.32 -26.16
C LEU A 348 10.83 19.14 -27.05
N LYS A 349 10.50 20.36 -26.62
CA LYS A 349 9.67 21.30 -27.41
C LYS A 349 10.28 21.60 -28.78
N SER A 350 11.61 21.81 -28.87
CA SER A 350 12.30 22.02 -30.16
C SER A 350 12.26 20.82 -31.09
N ARG A 351 11.95 19.63 -30.57
CA ARG A 351 11.78 18.38 -31.31
C ARG A 351 10.32 18.03 -31.63
N GLY A 352 9.40 18.97 -31.36
CA GLY A 352 7.96 18.83 -31.66
C GLY A 352 7.12 18.22 -30.53
N TYR A 353 7.69 17.98 -29.36
CA TYR A 353 6.94 17.53 -28.19
C TYR A 353 6.40 18.73 -27.40
N THR A 354 5.19 19.19 -27.73
CA THR A 354 4.62 20.46 -27.22
C THR A 354 3.75 20.27 -25.96
N GLN A 355 3.49 19.04 -25.52
CA GLN A 355 2.58 18.71 -24.42
C GLN A 355 3.04 19.17 -23.03
N PHE A 356 4.28 19.67 -22.90
CA PHE A 356 4.91 20.08 -21.63
C PHE A 356 4.72 21.58 -21.31
N GLU A 357 3.53 22.12 -21.56
CA GLU A 357 3.27 23.55 -21.29
C GLU A 357 3.04 23.84 -19.81
N LYS A 358 2.40 22.92 -19.08
CA LYS A 358 2.19 23.00 -17.64
C LYS A 358 3.32 22.29 -16.91
N GLU A 359 3.90 22.95 -15.93
CA GLU A 359 5.00 22.36 -15.15
C GLU A 359 4.46 21.51 -13.99
N GLU A 360 4.07 20.27 -14.30
CA GLU A 360 3.60 19.26 -13.33
C GLU A 360 4.69 18.20 -13.06
N TYR A 361 5.92 18.63 -12.91
CA TYR A 361 7.11 17.78 -12.88
C TYR A 361 7.12 16.71 -11.78
N ALA A 362 6.45 16.93 -10.66
CA ALA A 362 6.35 15.93 -9.60
C ALA A 362 5.48 14.74 -10.04
N VAL A 363 4.34 15.01 -10.70
CA VAL A 363 3.50 13.97 -11.31
C VAL A 363 4.27 13.29 -12.45
N TRP A 364 4.96 14.06 -13.28
CA TRP A 364 5.78 13.50 -14.38
C TRP A 364 6.81 12.51 -13.87
N TYR A 365 7.50 12.86 -12.76
CA TYR A 365 8.50 11.97 -12.20
C TYR A 365 7.90 10.63 -11.75
N ASP A 366 6.81 10.68 -11.01
CA ASP A 366 6.11 9.48 -10.53
C ASP A 366 5.63 8.60 -11.68
N VAL A 367 5.03 9.20 -12.72
CA VAL A 367 4.59 8.49 -13.92
C VAL A 367 5.77 7.87 -14.67
N LEU A 368 6.86 8.64 -14.85
CA LEU A 368 8.05 8.15 -15.54
C LEU A 368 8.79 7.05 -14.75
N GLU A 369 8.68 7.05 -13.43
CA GLU A 369 9.20 5.99 -12.57
C GLU A 369 8.37 4.71 -12.74
N MET A 370 7.06 4.82 -12.94
CA MET A 370 6.10 3.74 -13.10
C MET A 370 5.93 3.26 -14.56
N MET A 371 6.50 3.93 -15.53
CA MET A 371 6.21 3.78 -16.97
C MET A 371 6.23 2.33 -17.49
N ASP A 372 7.10 1.49 -16.93
CA ASP A 372 7.24 0.08 -17.34
C ASP A 372 6.33 -0.87 -16.53
N LEU A 373 5.72 -0.39 -15.45
CA LEU A 373 4.94 -1.18 -14.50
C LEU A 373 3.46 -0.79 -14.44
N TYR A 374 3.06 0.28 -15.11
CA TYR A 374 1.67 0.72 -15.12
C TYR A 374 0.92 0.18 -16.34
N ILE A 375 -0.20 -0.48 -16.09
CA ILE A 375 -1.20 -0.83 -17.10
C ILE A 375 -2.36 0.14 -16.89
N GLY A 376 -2.61 1.01 -17.88
CA GLY A 376 -3.79 1.88 -17.89
C GLY A 376 -5.08 1.07 -18.02
N GLU A 377 -6.21 1.67 -17.69
CA GLU A 377 -7.50 1.07 -18.02
C GLU A 377 -7.54 0.84 -19.54
N GLY A 378 -7.72 -0.42 -19.91
CA GLY A 378 -7.64 -0.83 -21.31
C GLY A 378 -8.65 -0.12 -22.18
N LYS A 379 -8.24 0.95 -22.78
CA LYS A 379 -8.80 1.32 -24.08
C LYS A 379 -8.25 0.26 -25.04
N GLU A 380 -9.11 -0.58 -25.57
CA GLU A 380 -8.81 -1.45 -26.70
C GLU A 380 -8.03 -0.60 -27.71
N HIS A 381 -6.74 -0.85 -27.84
CA HIS A 381 -5.97 -0.35 -28.97
C HIS A 381 -6.53 -1.10 -30.19
N GLU A 382 -7.52 -0.51 -30.85
CA GLU A 382 -7.82 -0.83 -32.23
C GLU A 382 -6.51 -0.69 -33.02
N ASN A 383 -5.95 -1.84 -33.42
CA ASN A 383 -4.84 -1.91 -34.37
C ASN A 383 -5.33 -1.59 -35.77
#